data_7fca64edccd40a3f1fa632e369458d0d
#
_entry.id   7fca64edccd40a3f1fa632e369458d0d
#
_cell.length_a   1.000
_cell.length_b   1.000
_cell.length_c   1.000
_cell.angle_alpha   90.00
_cell.angle_beta   90.00
_cell.angle_gamma   90.00
#
_symmetry.space_group_name_H-M   'P 1'
#
loop_
_entity.id
_entity.type
_entity.pdbx_description
1 polymer ?
#
loop_
_entity_poly.entity_id
_entity_poly.type
_entity_poly.pdbx_seq_one_letter_code
_entity_poly.pdbx_strand_id
1 'polypeptide(L)'
;MKVVAAALLSVAASVASAAKLKSVVYYMEWAIYQRNFGIFDLDWSRITHVNYAFGRPRDDGTVDLYDTWAATDKRFIDHGDSWNDLGKKNVYGSFGQANKLKKQFRGTKFGLSIGGWTLSDKFSGIANSDVGRRNFARSAVGMMLDLGLDFIDLDWEYPVEGGNPQPAVPHRPDDIAHYVALVQAIRDEFKALAFPAELSIASPVGPDNYRHWDFKAMCALVDHVNVMAYDLSGSWSEYTDHQANLYEDPTHPPGLKYSVDKAVQDYIKGGCPSNKIVLGMPLYGRSFENTDGLYGQFTAPSNQGSWVAGNGDGAGVWDFKALPLPGAVEYYDTKLVAAYSYNPDTRTFVSYESPSSLEAKLAYIHQHKLGGAMFWAGDADAPAGSARSLITQTFTTFGKDNMDFHENNLEYPTSQYDNIRNSSIVQSSTSVSSTASTTKPPPAAPQRAPATMAPLTVTSTTTTGTFSQCDGKRNSCVWPLTKQVVPYQQRDCKAFAAFVWCP
;
A
#
# COMPACT_ATOMS: atom_id res chain seq x y z
N MET A 1 13.42 -73.80 17.31
CA MET A 1 12.44 -72.84 16.79
C MET A 1 12.91 -71.45 17.20
N LYS A 2 13.48 -70.68 16.28
CA LYS A 2 13.89 -69.30 16.50
C LYS A 2 12.79 -68.39 15.91
N VAL A 3 12.16 -67.60 16.76
CA VAL A 3 11.19 -66.60 16.34
C VAL A 3 11.97 -65.32 15.99
N VAL A 4 11.92 -64.92 14.73
CA VAL A 4 12.48 -63.64 14.25
C VAL A 4 11.33 -62.61 14.34
N ALA A 5 11.48 -61.66 15.26
CA ALA A 5 10.58 -60.53 15.34
C ALA A 5 11.01 -59.49 14.31
N ALA A 6 10.19 -59.22 13.30
CA ALA A 6 10.36 -58.15 12.33
C ALA A 6 9.81 -56.84 12.93
N ALA A 7 10.69 -55.90 13.23
CA ALA A 7 10.28 -54.54 13.63
C ALA A 7 9.94 -53.72 12.38
N LEU A 8 8.68 -53.40 12.18
CA LEU A 8 8.21 -52.44 11.20
C LEU A 8 8.51 -51.02 11.69
N LEU A 9 9.55 -50.38 11.16
CA LEU A 9 9.75 -48.93 11.28
C LEU A 9 8.73 -48.20 10.37
N SER A 10 7.70 -47.64 10.94
CA SER A 10 6.85 -46.64 10.27
C SER A 10 7.60 -45.31 10.18
N VAL A 11 8.14 -45.02 9.01
CA VAL A 11 8.62 -43.67 8.68
C VAL A 11 7.38 -42.79 8.45
N ALA A 12 6.98 -42.04 9.45
CA ALA A 12 6.04 -40.94 9.28
C ALA A 12 6.74 -39.81 8.52
N ALA A 13 6.55 -39.78 7.20
CA ALA A 13 6.91 -38.63 6.41
C ALA A 13 6.01 -37.45 6.86
N SER A 14 6.56 -36.54 7.62
CA SER A 14 5.91 -35.26 7.87
C SER A 14 5.81 -34.54 6.53
N VAL A 15 4.62 -34.52 5.96
CA VAL A 15 4.31 -33.65 4.83
C VAL A 15 4.42 -32.24 5.37
N ALA A 16 5.55 -31.58 5.13
CA ALA A 16 5.69 -30.16 5.43
C ALA A 16 4.61 -29.44 4.62
N SER A 17 3.64 -28.83 5.31
CA SER A 17 2.62 -28.01 4.66
C SER A 17 3.36 -26.93 3.85
N ALA A 18 3.02 -26.78 2.58
CA ALA A 18 3.57 -25.72 1.75
C ALA A 18 3.29 -24.37 2.44
N ALA A 19 4.28 -23.48 2.42
CA ALA A 19 4.11 -22.14 2.97
C ALA A 19 2.95 -21.45 2.24
N LYS A 20 2.08 -20.78 2.99
CA LYS A 20 0.93 -20.05 2.45
C LYS A 20 1.40 -18.78 1.76
N LEU A 21 0.75 -18.43 0.64
CA LEU A 21 1.08 -17.26 -0.18
C LEU A 21 0.39 -15.99 0.33
N LYS A 22 1.14 -14.91 0.39
CA LYS A 22 0.61 -13.59 0.75
C LYS A 22 0.14 -12.83 -0.49
N SER A 23 -0.94 -12.08 -0.33
CA SER A 23 -1.35 -10.98 -1.20
C SER A 23 -1.33 -9.73 -0.36
N VAL A 24 -0.27 -8.93 -0.48
CA VAL A 24 -0.03 -7.71 0.30
C VAL A 24 -0.45 -6.53 -0.57
N VAL A 25 -1.26 -5.62 -0.03
CA VAL A 25 -1.70 -4.42 -0.76
C VAL A 25 -1.43 -3.18 0.09
N TYR A 26 -0.70 -2.23 -0.46
CA TYR A 26 -0.55 -0.92 0.16
C TYR A 26 -1.77 -0.06 -0.13
N TYR A 27 -2.26 0.60 0.92
CA TYR A 27 -3.30 1.60 0.88
C TYR A 27 -2.71 2.97 1.23
N MET A 28 -2.82 3.92 0.30
CA MET A 28 -2.30 5.26 0.48
C MET A 28 -3.28 6.12 1.28
N GLU A 29 -2.84 6.74 2.39
CA GLU A 29 -3.71 7.58 3.23
C GLU A 29 -4.34 8.75 2.48
N TRP A 30 -3.61 9.30 1.49
CA TRP A 30 -4.09 10.41 0.66
C TRP A 30 -5.08 10.00 -0.43
N ALA A 31 -5.36 8.70 -0.59
CA ALA A 31 -6.34 8.22 -1.59
C ALA A 31 -7.77 8.71 -1.32
N ILE A 32 -8.10 9.06 -0.08
CA ILE A 32 -9.41 9.60 0.30
C ILE A 32 -9.71 11.00 -0.26
N TYR A 33 -8.72 11.70 -0.80
CA TYR A 33 -8.88 13.05 -1.36
C TYR A 33 -9.22 13.01 -2.84
N GLN A 34 -8.32 13.43 -3.72
CA GLN A 34 -8.57 13.54 -5.17
C GLN A 34 -8.94 12.19 -5.81
N ARG A 35 -8.41 11.08 -5.30
CA ARG A 35 -8.68 9.73 -5.80
C ARG A 35 -10.05 9.21 -5.38
N ASN A 36 -10.64 9.83 -4.33
CA ASN A 36 -11.94 9.46 -3.76
C ASN A 36 -12.05 7.94 -3.50
N PHE A 37 -11.00 7.37 -2.91
CA PHE A 37 -10.89 5.95 -2.64
C PHE A 37 -10.65 5.73 -1.13
N GLY A 38 -11.62 5.12 -0.46
CA GLY A 38 -11.51 4.76 0.95
C GLY A 38 -10.95 3.35 1.14
N ILE A 39 -10.47 3.06 2.34
CA ILE A 39 -9.92 1.74 2.67
C ILE A 39 -10.97 0.61 2.54
N PHE A 40 -12.25 0.97 2.57
CA PHE A 40 -13.41 0.09 2.37
C PHE A 40 -13.67 -0.22 0.89
N ASP A 41 -13.03 0.49 -0.06
CA ASP A 41 -13.11 0.22 -1.50
C ASP A 41 -12.15 -0.89 -1.94
N LEU A 42 -11.18 -1.25 -1.08
CA LEU A 42 -10.36 -2.45 -1.29
C LEU A 42 -11.21 -3.72 -1.15
N ASP A 43 -10.93 -4.73 -1.95
CA ASP A 43 -11.56 -6.05 -1.80
C ASP A 43 -10.84 -6.90 -0.75
N TRP A 44 -11.15 -6.66 0.51
CA TRP A 44 -10.58 -7.37 1.66
C TRP A 44 -10.73 -8.89 1.60
N SER A 45 -11.70 -9.39 0.83
CA SER A 45 -11.90 -10.85 0.67
C SER A 45 -10.80 -11.54 -0.14
N ARG A 46 -9.99 -10.77 -0.90
CA ARG A 46 -8.93 -11.24 -1.78
C ARG A 46 -7.52 -10.86 -1.32
N ILE A 47 -7.41 -10.12 -0.24
CA ILE A 47 -6.17 -9.56 0.29
C ILE A 47 -5.85 -10.20 1.62
N THR A 48 -4.61 -10.66 1.82
CA THR A 48 -4.17 -11.23 3.11
C THR A 48 -3.63 -10.17 4.06
N HIS A 49 -2.97 -9.13 3.53
CA HIS A 49 -2.36 -8.05 4.31
C HIS A 49 -2.63 -6.70 3.65
N VAL A 50 -3.15 -5.76 4.42
CA VAL A 50 -3.31 -4.36 4.01
C VAL A 50 -2.31 -3.51 4.78
N ASN A 51 -1.38 -2.87 4.08
CA ASN A 51 -0.38 -1.96 4.62
C ASN A 51 -0.89 -0.52 4.50
N TYR A 52 -1.17 0.15 5.61
CA TYR A 52 -1.50 1.57 5.61
C TYR A 52 -0.24 2.41 5.44
N ALA A 53 -0.15 3.21 4.41
CA ALA A 53 0.99 4.06 4.09
C ALA A 53 0.62 5.55 4.29
N PHE A 54 1.26 6.30 5.24
CA PHE A 54 2.38 5.89 6.06
C PHE A 54 2.34 6.47 7.48
N GLY A 55 2.96 5.77 8.43
CA GLY A 55 3.41 6.35 9.68
C GLY A 55 4.69 7.17 9.49
N ARG A 56 4.89 8.20 10.32
CA ARG A 56 6.01 9.13 10.20
C ARG A 56 6.99 9.01 11.37
N PRO A 57 8.27 8.71 11.11
CA PRO A 57 9.33 8.81 12.12
C PRO A 57 9.58 10.27 12.52
N ARG A 58 9.84 10.51 13.82
CA ARG A 58 10.14 11.82 14.41
C ARG A 58 11.59 11.92 14.85
N ASP A 59 12.10 13.14 15.02
CA ASP A 59 13.49 13.40 15.42
C ASP A 59 13.88 12.79 16.78
N ASP A 60 12.91 12.64 17.69
CA ASP A 60 13.10 12.00 19.01
C ASP A 60 13.04 10.46 18.97
N GLY A 61 12.85 9.90 17.78
CA GLY A 61 12.71 8.47 17.53
C GLY A 61 11.28 7.96 17.65
N THR A 62 10.31 8.78 18.02
CA THR A 62 8.90 8.33 18.06
C THR A 62 8.28 8.26 16.67
N VAL A 63 7.18 7.50 16.56
CA VAL A 63 6.36 7.40 15.35
C VAL A 63 5.02 8.09 15.61
N ASP A 64 4.56 8.89 14.64
CA ASP A 64 3.19 9.43 14.63
C ASP A 64 2.49 9.19 13.28
N LEU A 65 1.22 9.59 13.19
CA LEU A 65 0.46 9.57 11.95
C LEU A 65 0.72 10.89 11.20
N TYR A 66 0.93 10.80 9.87
CA TYR A 66 1.21 11.98 9.06
C TYR A 66 -0.04 12.84 8.87
N ASP A 67 -1.15 12.22 8.49
CA ASP A 67 -2.45 12.87 8.32
C ASP A 67 -3.48 12.26 9.30
N THR A 68 -3.61 12.88 10.47
CA THR A 68 -4.55 12.42 11.49
C THR A 68 -6.00 12.52 11.04
N TRP A 69 -6.34 13.47 10.16
CA TRP A 69 -7.68 13.57 9.61
C TRP A 69 -8.05 12.33 8.79
N ALA A 70 -7.23 11.96 7.83
CA ALA A 70 -7.45 10.77 7.00
C ALA A 70 -7.41 9.49 7.84
N ALA A 71 -6.47 9.44 8.78
CA ALA A 71 -6.18 8.25 9.57
C ALA A 71 -7.25 7.98 10.64
N THR A 72 -7.61 8.99 11.48
CA THR A 72 -8.36 8.77 12.72
C THR A 72 -9.59 9.65 12.92
N ASP A 73 -9.75 10.78 12.20
CA ASP A 73 -10.72 11.78 12.58
C ASP A 73 -11.91 11.88 11.61
N LYS A 74 -11.67 11.66 10.31
CA LYS A 74 -12.71 11.73 9.28
C LYS A 74 -13.82 10.71 9.55
N ARG A 75 -15.07 11.21 9.62
CA ARG A 75 -16.23 10.33 9.74
C ARG A 75 -16.76 9.94 8.37
N PHE A 76 -16.87 8.66 8.12
CA PHE A 76 -17.48 8.07 6.94
C PHE A 76 -18.90 7.64 7.28
N ILE A 77 -19.84 8.60 7.20
CA ILE A 77 -21.24 8.40 7.65
C ILE A 77 -21.92 7.27 6.86
N ASP A 78 -21.70 7.23 5.54
CA ASP A 78 -22.23 6.20 4.64
C ASP A 78 -21.65 4.81 4.91
N HIS A 79 -20.56 4.74 5.69
CA HIS A 79 -19.91 3.51 6.13
C HIS A 79 -20.07 3.27 7.65
N GLY A 80 -21.17 3.79 8.21
CA GLY A 80 -21.60 3.46 9.56
C GLY A 80 -20.89 4.20 10.69
N ASP A 81 -20.24 5.33 10.41
CA ASP A 81 -19.86 6.28 11.46
C ASP A 81 -21.06 7.12 11.87
N SER A 82 -21.05 7.65 13.10
CA SER A 82 -22.15 8.42 13.65
C SER A 82 -21.66 9.68 14.35
N TRP A 83 -22.50 10.72 14.37
CA TRP A 83 -22.29 11.91 15.19
C TRP A 83 -22.94 11.77 16.59
N ASN A 84 -23.64 10.66 16.84
CA ASN A 84 -24.41 10.44 18.09
C ASN A 84 -23.58 9.78 19.20
N ASP A 85 -22.28 9.52 18.99
CA ASP A 85 -21.37 8.89 19.94
C ASP A 85 -20.47 9.93 20.64
N LEU A 86 -20.98 11.13 20.83
CA LEU A 86 -20.32 12.19 21.58
C LEU A 86 -20.00 11.74 23.02
N GLY A 87 -18.76 12.01 23.45
CA GLY A 87 -18.26 11.62 24.77
C GLY A 87 -17.58 10.24 24.82
N LYS A 88 -17.58 9.47 23.74
CA LYS A 88 -16.76 8.27 23.59
C LYS A 88 -15.43 8.62 22.94
N LYS A 89 -14.37 7.98 23.39
CA LYS A 89 -13.05 8.11 22.76
C LYS A 89 -12.92 7.04 21.67
N ASN A 90 -13.54 7.30 20.51
CA ASN A 90 -13.51 6.40 19.36
C ASN A 90 -12.47 6.88 18.32
N VAL A 91 -11.83 5.93 17.64
CA VAL A 91 -11.10 6.18 16.41
C VAL A 91 -12.05 6.07 15.22
N TYR A 92 -11.94 6.99 14.29
CA TYR A 92 -12.65 7.04 13.00
C TYR A 92 -11.65 6.93 11.87
N GLY A 93 -11.84 7.67 10.78
CA GLY A 93 -10.93 7.67 9.64
C GLY A 93 -10.74 6.27 9.04
N SER A 94 -9.63 6.11 8.36
CA SER A 94 -9.27 4.83 7.74
C SER A 94 -9.05 3.72 8.77
N PHE A 95 -8.50 4.03 9.96
CA PHE A 95 -8.29 3.03 11.01
C PHE A 95 -9.60 2.56 11.65
N GLY A 96 -10.55 3.48 11.85
CA GLY A 96 -11.89 3.13 12.34
C GLY A 96 -12.64 2.23 11.36
N GLN A 97 -12.54 2.53 10.05
CA GLN A 97 -13.14 1.70 9.00
C GLN A 97 -12.43 0.35 8.89
N ALA A 98 -11.09 0.32 8.92
CA ALA A 98 -10.32 -0.93 8.89
C ALA A 98 -10.68 -1.86 10.06
N ASN A 99 -10.90 -1.32 11.26
CA ASN A 99 -11.36 -2.12 12.40
C ASN A 99 -12.73 -2.78 12.16
N LYS A 100 -13.66 -2.09 11.48
CA LYS A 100 -14.95 -2.68 11.08
C LYS A 100 -14.73 -3.79 10.04
N LEU A 101 -13.86 -3.55 9.07
CA LEU A 101 -13.53 -4.52 8.02
C LEU A 101 -12.80 -5.76 8.55
N LYS A 102 -11.90 -5.60 9.52
CA LYS A 102 -11.26 -6.75 10.22
C LYS A 102 -12.27 -7.68 10.88
N LYS A 103 -13.36 -7.14 11.44
CA LYS A 103 -14.46 -7.95 12.03
C LYS A 103 -15.23 -8.74 10.97
N GLN A 104 -15.35 -8.19 9.77
CA GLN A 104 -16.04 -8.82 8.65
C GLN A 104 -15.12 -9.80 7.90
N PHE A 105 -13.85 -9.45 7.70
CA PHE A 105 -12.86 -10.21 6.96
C PHE A 105 -11.77 -10.74 7.91
N ARG A 106 -12.11 -11.75 8.70
CA ARG A 106 -11.25 -12.29 9.77
C ARG A 106 -9.89 -12.83 9.28
N GLY A 107 -9.78 -13.19 8.01
CA GLY A 107 -8.55 -13.68 7.41
C GLY A 107 -7.59 -12.59 6.92
N THR A 108 -7.99 -11.33 6.90
CA THR A 108 -7.17 -10.23 6.40
C THR A 108 -6.57 -9.43 7.56
N LYS A 109 -5.24 -9.31 7.56
CA LYS A 109 -4.47 -8.54 8.52
C LYS A 109 -4.34 -7.09 8.09
N PHE A 110 -4.27 -6.18 9.05
CA PHE A 110 -4.10 -4.76 8.81
C PHE A 110 -2.93 -4.21 9.63
N GLY A 111 -2.01 -3.51 8.99
CA GLY A 111 -0.81 -2.98 9.63
C GLY A 111 -0.44 -1.58 9.17
N LEU A 112 0.52 -0.99 9.88
CA LEU A 112 1.07 0.32 9.58
C LEU A 112 2.44 0.16 8.92
N SER A 113 2.59 0.68 7.70
CA SER A 113 3.88 0.92 7.08
C SER A 113 4.43 2.25 7.55
N ILE A 114 5.70 2.28 7.96
CA ILE A 114 6.35 3.46 8.54
C ILE A 114 7.51 3.86 7.65
N GLY A 115 7.50 5.09 7.18
CA GLY A 115 8.52 5.63 6.28
C GLY A 115 8.00 5.93 4.89
N GLY A 116 8.55 5.25 3.90
CA GLY A 116 8.32 5.51 2.47
C GLY A 116 9.22 6.61 1.92
N TRP A 117 9.13 6.87 0.60
CA TRP A 117 10.00 7.78 -0.13
C TRP A 117 10.21 9.16 0.51
N THR A 118 9.11 9.78 1.00
CA THR A 118 9.15 11.14 1.54
C THR A 118 9.42 11.22 3.04
N LEU A 119 9.34 10.10 3.78
CA LEU A 119 9.43 10.09 5.24
C LEU A 119 10.62 9.28 5.78
N SER A 120 11.59 8.96 4.92
CA SER A 120 12.77 8.19 5.30
C SER A 120 13.93 9.01 5.88
N ASP A 121 13.82 10.34 5.91
CA ASP A 121 14.90 11.26 6.30
C ASP A 121 15.34 11.15 7.77
N LYS A 122 14.55 10.51 8.63
CA LYS A 122 14.88 10.37 10.07
C LYS A 122 15.48 9.03 10.44
N PHE A 123 15.32 7.99 9.62
CA PHE A 123 15.70 6.62 9.99
C PHE A 123 17.18 6.46 10.39
N SER A 124 18.10 7.01 9.58
CA SER A 124 19.54 6.87 9.87
C SER A 124 19.93 7.46 11.23
N GLY A 125 19.33 8.62 11.61
CA GLY A 125 19.53 9.23 12.92
C GLY A 125 18.95 8.40 14.06
N ILE A 126 17.73 7.91 13.89
CA ILE A 126 17.01 7.08 14.86
C ILE A 126 17.74 5.74 15.06
N ALA A 127 18.04 5.05 13.97
CA ALA A 127 18.65 3.72 14.00
C ALA A 127 20.05 3.72 14.62
N ASN A 128 20.81 4.81 14.48
CA ASN A 128 22.17 4.96 15.01
C ASN A 128 22.24 5.01 16.55
N SER A 129 21.14 5.19 17.26
CA SER A 129 21.17 5.30 18.73
C SER A 129 20.26 4.29 19.42
N ASP A 130 20.72 3.73 20.54
CA ASP A 130 19.91 2.82 21.36
C ASP A 130 18.64 3.48 21.89
N VAL A 131 18.71 4.77 22.21
CA VAL A 131 17.54 5.54 22.67
C VAL A 131 16.54 5.70 21.53
N GLY A 132 17.02 6.10 20.34
CA GLY A 132 16.18 6.25 19.15
C GLY A 132 15.47 4.94 18.79
N ARG A 133 16.20 3.82 18.73
CA ARG A 133 15.63 2.50 18.43
C ARG A 133 14.56 2.09 19.46
N ARG A 134 14.82 2.30 20.76
CA ARG A 134 13.82 2.00 21.81
C ARG A 134 12.59 2.90 21.72
N ASN A 135 12.77 4.20 21.49
CA ASN A 135 11.66 5.13 21.32
C ASN A 135 10.79 4.74 20.13
N PHE A 136 11.44 4.42 19.01
CA PHE A 136 10.76 3.97 17.80
C PHE A 136 9.94 2.68 18.04
N ALA A 137 10.59 1.65 18.57
CA ALA A 137 9.94 0.37 18.81
C ALA A 137 8.73 0.52 19.75
N ARG A 138 8.89 1.22 20.87
CA ARG A 138 7.81 1.43 21.85
C ARG A 138 6.65 2.24 21.27
N SER A 139 6.95 3.32 20.56
CA SER A 139 5.88 4.17 19.99
C SER A 139 5.17 3.47 18.83
N ALA A 140 5.87 2.76 17.96
CA ALA A 140 5.28 2.00 16.88
C ALA A 140 4.38 0.87 17.41
N VAL A 141 4.85 0.10 18.39
CA VAL A 141 4.05 -0.96 19.03
C VAL A 141 2.89 -0.39 19.85
N GLY A 142 3.10 0.73 20.57
CA GLY A 142 2.03 1.44 21.26
C GLY A 142 0.92 1.89 20.30
N MET A 143 1.29 2.46 19.16
CA MET A 143 0.36 2.85 18.11
C MET A 143 -0.36 1.64 17.50
N MET A 144 0.35 0.53 17.25
CA MET A 144 -0.23 -0.72 16.78
C MET A 144 -1.33 -1.21 17.72
N LEU A 145 -1.09 -1.19 19.02
CA LEU A 145 -2.07 -1.60 20.03
C LEU A 145 -3.25 -0.62 20.14
N ASP A 146 -3.00 0.68 20.08
CA ASP A 146 -4.03 1.70 20.16
C ASP A 146 -4.98 1.67 18.95
N LEU A 147 -4.44 1.47 17.74
CA LEU A 147 -5.20 1.51 16.49
C LEU A 147 -5.75 0.14 16.05
N GLY A 148 -5.44 -0.93 16.79
CA GLY A 148 -5.98 -2.26 16.50
C GLY A 148 -5.32 -2.94 15.30
N LEU A 149 -3.99 -2.87 15.20
CA LEU A 149 -3.22 -3.40 14.07
C LEU A 149 -2.63 -4.78 14.37
N ASP A 150 -2.38 -5.56 13.33
CA ASP A 150 -1.85 -6.93 13.42
C ASP A 150 -0.33 -6.99 13.20
N PHE A 151 0.22 -5.97 12.52
CA PHE A 151 1.64 -5.94 12.15
C PHE A 151 2.18 -4.51 11.98
N ILE A 152 3.51 -4.43 11.92
CA ILE A 152 4.28 -3.25 11.54
C ILE A 152 5.06 -3.60 10.28
N ASP A 153 5.11 -2.67 9.33
CA ASP A 153 5.96 -2.69 8.15
C ASP A 153 6.93 -1.50 8.22
N LEU A 154 8.20 -1.70 7.85
CA LEU A 154 9.18 -0.62 7.79
C LEU A 154 9.59 -0.39 6.34
N ASP A 155 9.49 0.85 5.93
CA ASP A 155 9.82 1.29 4.58
C ASP A 155 10.89 2.39 4.62
N TRP A 156 12.16 1.98 4.79
CA TRP A 156 13.30 2.90 4.79
C TRP A 156 13.94 2.97 3.40
N GLU A 157 13.74 4.11 2.72
CA GLU A 157 14.20 4.32 1.35
C GLU A 157 15.30 5.42 1.28
N TYR A 158 16.58 5.11 1.37
CA TYR A 158 17.21 3.82 1.61
C TYR A 158 18.34 3.97 2.64
N PRO A 159 18.72 2.92 3.35
CA PRO A 159 19.92 2.95 4.18
C PRO A 159 21.18 2.98 3.28
N VAL A 160 22.24 3.64 3.74
CA VAL A 160 23.58 3.75 3.16
C VAL A 160 23.66 4.68 1.95
N GLU A 161 22.76 4.56 0.96
CA GLU A 161 22.79 5.38 -0.25
C GLU A 161 21.44 5.41 -0.98
N GLY A 162 21.20 6.45 -1.77
CA GLY A 162 19.96 6.62 -2.54
C GLY A 162 18.84 7.29 -1.75
N GLY A 163 17.62 7.13 -2.18
CA GLY A 163 16.42 7.71 -1.58
C GLY A 163 16.09 9.12 -2.05
N ASN A 164 15.08 9.73 -1.42
CA ASN A 164 14.57 11.03 -1.80
C ASN A 164 15.64 12.12 -1.64
N PRO A 165 15.85 12.98 -2.68
CA PRO A 165 16.76 14.11 -2.56
C PRO A 165 16.18 15.29 -1.75
N GLN A 166 14.85 15.35 -1.52
CA GLN A 166 14.19 16.46 -0.80
C GLN A 166 12.89 16.01 -0.08
N PRO A 167 12.91 15.89 1.27
CA PRO A 167 14.08 16.03 2.13
C PRO A 167 15.11 14.94 1.86
N ALA A 168 16.40 15.32 1.85
CA ALA A 168 17.46 14.37 1.59
C ALA A 168 17.52 13.31 2.70
N VAL A 169 17.61 12.04 2.32
CA VAL A 169 17.81 10.95 3.25
C VAL A 169 19.26 10.94 3.72
N PRO A 170 19.54 11.11 5.03
CA PRO A 170 20.89 11.00 5.55
C PRO A 170 21.39 9.55 5.49
N HIS A 171 22.69 9.37 5.24
CA HIS A 171 23.32 8.05 5.12
C HIS A 171 24.51 7.90 6.06
N ARG A 172 24.68 6.67 6.56
CA ARG A 172 25.87 6.22 7.31
C ARG A 172 26.34 4.88 6.76
N PRO A 173 27.65 4.61 6.76
CA PRO A 173 28.17 3.33 6.26
C PRO A 173 27.67 2.11 7.05
N ASP A 174 27.25 2.31 8.29
CA ASP A 174 26.77 1.27 9.23
C ASP A 174 25.24 1.26 9.37
N ASP A 175 24.50 1.98 8.52
CA ASP A 175 23.04 2.03 8.54
C ASP A 175 22.40 0.63 8.47
N ILE A 176 22.96 -0.32 7.72
CA ILE A 176 22.41 -1.67 7.65
C ILE A 176 22.48 -2.38 8.99
N ALA A 177 23.62 -2.31 9.69
CA ALA A 177 23.75 -2.91 11.03
C ALA A 177 22.77 -2.26 12.01
N HIS A 178 22.60 -0.93 11.91
CA HIS A 178 21.66 -0.18 12.74
C HIS A 178 20.20 -0.47 12.37
N TYR A 179 19.90 -0.72 11.10
CA TYR A 179 18.56 -1.13 10.66
C TYR A 179 18.20 -2.51 11.22
N VAL A 180 19.11 -3.47 11.15
CA VAL A 180 18.94 -4.79 11.80
C VAL A 180 18.66 -4.62 13.31
N ALA A 181 19.42 -3.73 13.98
CA ALA A 181 19.21 -3.45 15.40
C ALA A 181 17.87 -2.76 15.69
N LEU A 182 17.37 -1.89 14.79
CA LEU A 182 16.05 -1.27 14.90
C LEU A 182 14.93 -2.32 14.77
N VAL A 183 15.04 -3.20 13.77
CA VAL A 183 14.10 -4.32 13.55
C VAL A 183 14.10 -5.27 14.75
N GLN A 184 15.29 -5.56 15.32
CA GLN A 184 15.41 -6.35 16.55
C GLN A 184 14.70 -5.68 17.73
N ALA A 185 14.82 -4.36 17.90
CA ALA A 185 14.17 -3.64 18.98
C ALA A 185 12.64 -3.76 18.92
N ILE A 186 12.05 -3.73 17.71
CA ILE A 186 10.60 -3.95 17.53
C ILE A 186 10.22 -5.40 17.88
N ARG A 187 11.02 -6.39 17.45
CA ARG A 187 10.83 -7.80 17.84
C ARG A 187 10.89 -8.02 19.35
N ASP A 188 11.74 -7.27 20.02
CA ASP A 188 11.84 -7.37 21.48
C ASP A 188 10.58 -6.83 22.16
N GLU A 189 10.01 -5.74 21.70
CA GLU A 189 8.70 -5.24 22.18
C GLU A 189 7.55 -6.24 21.87
N PHE A 190 7.58 -6.94 20.74
CA PHE A 190 6.56 -7.95 20.38
C PHE A 190 6.54 -9.14 21.35
N LYS A 191 7.63 -9.44 22.05
CA LYS A 191 7.67 -10.53 23.05
C LYS A 191 6.71 -10.35 24.21
N ALA A 192 6.31 -9.10 24.49
CA ALA A 192 5.37 -8.76 25.55
C ALA A 192 3.88 -8.82 25.10
N LEU A 193 3.63 -9.05 23.81
CA LEU A 193 2.28 -9.08 23.25
C LEU A 193 1.56 -10.40 23.55
N ALA A 194 0.23 -10.32 23.76
CA ALA A 194 -0.61 -11.49 23.97
C ALA A 194 -1.00 -12.23 22.68
N PHE A 195 -0.65 -11.68 21.53
CA PHE A 195 -0.93 -12.25 20.20
C PHE A 195 0.34 -12.20 19.32
N PRO A 196 0.42 -13.07 18.29
CA PRO A 196 1.55 -13.08 17.38
C PRO A 196 1.45 -11.90 16.39
N ALA A 197 2.14 -10.80 16.67
CA ALA A 197 2.27 -9.70 15.73
C ALA A 197 3.32 -10.01 14.66
N GLU A 198 3.07 -9.57 13.42
CA GLU A 198 4.03 -9.72 12.33
C GLU A 198 4.87 -8.45 12.13
N LEU A 199 6.04 -8.63 11.52
CA LEU A 199 6.95 -7.56 11.15
C LEU A 199 7.42 -7.78 9.74
N SER A 200 7.22 -6.81 8.86
CA SER A 200 7.73 -6.82 7.49
C SER A 200 8.59 -5.59 7.21
N ILE A 201 9.25 -5.62 6.09
CA ILE A 201 9.97 -4.47 5.54
C ILE A 201 9.68 -4.36 4.05
N ALA A 202 9.64 -3.14 3.52
CA ALA A 202 9.83 -2.87 2.11
C ALA A 202 11.35 -2.84 1.82
N SER A 203 11.75 -3.33 0.65
CA SER A 203 13.16 -3.45 0.31
C SER A 203 13.43 -3.19 -1.17
N PRO A 204 14.60 -2.63 -1.54
CA PRO A 204 14.90 -2.21 -2.90
C PRO A 204 15.11 -3.39 -3.86
N VAL A 205 14.81 -3.17 -5.14
CA VAL A 205 15.12 -4.09 -6.25
C VAL A 205 16.43 -3.72 -6.94
N GLY A 206 16.88 -2.47 -6.82
CA GLY A 206 18.12 -1.98 -7.42
C GLY A 206 19.37 -2.48 -6.67
N PRO A 207 20.36 -3.12 -7.35
CA PRO A 207 21.54 -3.65 -6.69
C PRO A 207 22.38 -2.59 -6.01
N ASP A 208 22.38 -1.36 -6.48
CA ASP A 208 23.09 -0.26 -5.82
C ASP A 208 22.54 0.00 -4.42
N ASN A 209 21.24 -0.13 -4.20
CA ASN A 209 20.61 0.08 -2.89
C ASN A 209 20.70 -1.14 -1.97
N TYR A 210 20.72 -2.39 -2.51
CA TYR A 210 20.73 -3.58 -1.66
C TYR A 210 22.10 -4.24 -1.50
N ARG A 211 23.14 -3.88 -2.23
CA ARG A 211 24.47 -4.52 -2.18
C ARG A 211 25.11 -4.53 -0.79
N HIS A 212 24.70 -3.62 0.08
CA HIS A 212 25.20 -3.51 1.46
C HIS A 212 24.38 -4.30 2.48
N TRP A 213 23.27 -4.93 2.07
CA TRP A 213 22.32 -5.56 2.97
C TRP A 213 22.83 -6.86 3.56
N ASP A 214 22.61 -7.04 4.86
CA ASP A 214 22.73 -8.34 5.54
C ASP A 214 21.38 -9.06 5.46
N PHE A 215 21.11 -9.68 4.31
CA PHE A 215 19.85 -10.39 4.07
C PHE A 215 19.58 -11.49 5.09
N LYS A 216 20.65 -12.22 5.52
CA LYS A 216 20.51 -13.29 6.49
C LYS A 216 20.05 -12.76 7.85
N ALA A 217 20.69 -11.72 8.36
CA ALA A 217 20.31 -11.12 9.64
C ALA A 217 18.92 -10.48 9.57
N MET A 218 18.63 -9.73 8.50
CA MET A 218 17.33 -9.07 8.33
C MET A 218 16.19 -10.08 8.20
N CYS A 219 16.33 -11.06 7.29
CA CYS A 219 15.29 -12.08 7.07
C CYS A 219 15.11 -13.04 8.26
N ALA A 220 16.08 -13.14 9.19
CA ALA A 220 15.88 -13.86 10.44
C ALA A 220 14.89 -13.15 11.38
N LEU A 221 14.77 -11.83 11.27
CA LEU A 221 13.97 -10.99 12.17
C LEU A 221 12.58 -10.67 11.62
N VAL A 222 12.37 -10.63 10.31
CA VAL A 222 11.09 -10.29 9.70
C VAL A 222 10.29 -11.53 9.30
N ASP A 223 8.97 -11.41 9.23
CA ASP A 223 8.08 -12.48 8.74
C ASP A 223 8.10 -12.56 7.22
N HIS A 224 8.18 -11.41 6.55
CA HIS A 224 8.36 -11.31 5.11
C HIS A 224 9.04 -10.00 4.70
N VAL A 225 9.52 -9.98 3.48
CA VAL A 225 10.19 -8.86 2.83
C VAL A 225 9.40 -8.51 1.57
N ASN A 226 8.84 -7.31 1.51
CA ASN A 226 8.15 -6.77 0.35
C ASN A 226 9.19 -6.18 -0.60
N VAL A 227 9.63 -6.93 -1.60
CA VAL A 227 10.59 -6.42 -2.59
C VAL A 227 9.88 -5.48 -3.54
N MET A 228 10.27 -4.22 -3.57
CA MET A 228 9.75 -3.19 -4.48
C MET A 228 10.28 -3.42 -5.90
N ALA A 229 9.76 -4.49 -6.54
CA ALA A 229 10.22 -5.00 -7.83
C ALA A 229 9.68 -4.19 -9.01
N TYR A 230 9.82 -2.88 -8.91
CA TYR A 230 9.38 -1.87 -9.88
C TYR A 230 10.32 -0.65 -9.84
N ASP A 231 10.00 0.37 -10.64
CA ASP A 231 10.78 1.59 -10.77
C ASP A 231 12.22 1.36 -11.28
N LEU A 232 12.41 0.29 -12.07
CA LEU A 232 13.69 0.05 -12.77
C LEU A 232 13.95 1.08 -13.86
N SER A 233 12.92 1.72 -14.41
CA SER A 233 12.99 2.81 -15.38
C SER A 233 11.93 3.87 -15.10
N GLY A 234 12.27 5.13 -15.33
CA GLY A 234 11.40 6.28 -15.13
C GLY A 234 11.99 7.55 -15.72
N SER A 235 11.49 8.71 -15.31
CA SER A 235 11.95 10.03 -15.83
C SER A 235 13.45 10.31 -15.65
N TRP A 236 14.13 9.54 -14.82
CA TRP A 236 15.58 9.60 -14.58
C TRP A 236 16.41 8.76 -15.56
N SER A 237 15.74 7.95 -16.40
CA SER A 237 16.42 7.10 -17.36
C SER A 237 16.87 7.89 -18.60
N GLU A 238 17.90 7.39 -19.28
CA GLU A 238 18.39 7.97 -20.54
C GLU A 238 17.51 7.59 -21.74
N TYR A 239 16.92 6.38 -21.68
CA TYR A 239 16.05 5.80 -22.69
C TYR A 239 14.77 5.29 -22.06
N THR A 240 13.71 5.17 -22.86
CA THR A 240 12.51 4.45 -22.45
C THR A 240 12.83 2.99 -22.22
N ASP A 241 12.32 2.43 -21.11
CA ASP A 241 12.61 1.06 -20.75
C ASP A 241 11.47 0.46 -19.90
N HIS A 242 11.56 -0.82 -19.64
CA HIS A 242 10.67 -1.50 -18.72
C HIS A 242 10.94 -1.09 -17.28
N GLN A 243 9.87 -0.77 -16.53
CA GLN A 243 10.00 -0.43 -15.12
C GLN A 243 10.00 -1.64 -14.18
N ALA A 244 9.62 -2.84 -14.67
CA ALA A 244 9.40 -4.01 -13.83
C ALA A 244 9.66 -5.34 -14.56
N ASN A 245 10.66 -5.38 -15.46
CA ASN A 245 11.01 -6.59 -16.20
C ASN A 245 11.52 -7.69 -15.28
N LEU A 246 10.99 -8.93 -15.48
CA LEU A 246 11.39 -10.08 -14.68
C LEU A 246 12.81 -10.51 -15.02
N TYR A 247 13.15 -10.58 -16.30
CA TYR A 247 14.48 -10.98 -16.78
C TYR A 247 15.21 -9.82 -17.47
N GLU A 248 16.54 -9.90 -17.52
CA GLU A 248 17.37 -8.96 -18.24
C GLU A 248 17.63 -9.40 -19.66
N ASP A 249 17.87 -8.44 -20.55
CA ASP A 249 18.38 -8.70 -21.89
C ASP A 249 19.84 -8.28 -21.96
N PRO A 250 20.80 -9.23 -22.08
CA PRO A 250 22.22 -8.90 -22.17
C PRO A 250 22.58 -8.16 -23.49
N THR A 251 21.68 -8.19 -24.49
CA THR A 251 21.84 -7.50 -25.76
C THR A 251 21.19 -6.11 -25.77
N HIS A 252 20.64 -5.70 -24.63
CA HIS A 252 19.97 -4.43 -24.45
C HIS A 252 20.90 -3.24 -24.78
N PRO A 253 20.41 -2.20 -25.49
CA PRO A 253 21.18 -0.96 -25.67
C PRO A 253 21.61 -0.36 -24.31
N PRO A 254 22.57 0.54 -24.27
CA PRO A 254 23.10 1.07 -23.04
C PRO A 254 21.97 1.67 -22.17
N GLY A 255 21.57 0.99 -21.13
CA GLY A 255 20.49 1.30 -20.20
C GLY A 255 20.58 0.46 -18.95
N LEU A 256 19.51 0.44 -18.15
CA LEU A 256 19.43 -0.37 -16.95
C LEU A 256 19.51 -1.86 -17.31
N LYS A 257 20.57 -2.50 -16.80
CA LYS A 257 20.76 -3.96 -16.89
C LYS A 257 20.27 -4.63 -15.61
N TYR A 258 19.16 -4.16 -15.08
CA TYR A 258 18.57 -4.68 -13.86
C TYR A 258 17.34 -5.51 -14.17
N SER A 259 17.12 -6.54 -13.36
CA SER A 259 15.93 -7.39 -13.46
C SER A 259 15.46 -7.80 -12.09
N VAL A 260 14.19 -8.11 -12.02
CA VAL A 260 13.57 -8.60 -10.79
C VAL A 260 14.14 -9.96 -10.38
N ASP A 261 14.38 -10.88 -11.36
CA ASP A 261 14.99 -12.19 -11.08
C ASP A 261 16.38 -12.04 -10.45
N LYS A 262 17.23 -11.14 -10.99
CA LYS A 262 18.55 -10.90 -10.41
C LYS A 262 18.45 -10.50 -8.94
N ALA A 263 17.57 -9.59 -8.60
CA ALA A 263 17.37 -9.17 -7.21
C ALA A 263 16.93 -10.35 -6.34
N VAL A 264 15.91 -11.12 -6.77
CA VAL A 264 15.44 -12.29 -6.04
C VAL A 264 16.54 -13.32 -5.81
N GLN A 265 17.36 -13.62 -6.84
CA GLN A 265 18.48 -14.54 -6.70
C GLN A 265 19.56 -14.01 -5.74
N ASP A 266 19.86 -12.72 -5.79
CA ASP A 266 20.83 -12.09 -4.86
C ASP A 266 20.32 -12.13 -3.40
N TYR A 267 19.03 -11.89 -3.16
CA TYR A 267 18.41 -12.02 -1.84
C TYR A 267 18.52 -13.46 -1.29
N ILE A 268 18.16 -14.45 -2.13
CA ILE A 268 18.24 -15.87 -1.74
C ILE A 268 19.71 -16.26 -1.46
N LYS A 269 20.64 -15.87 -2.36
CA LYS A 269 22.07 -16.11 -2.20
C LYS A 269 22.64 -15.43 -0.96
N GLY A 270 22.12 -14.25 -0.62
CA GLY A 270 22.46 -13.50 0.59
C GLY A 270 21.90 -14.12 1.88
N GLY A 271 21.09 -15.18 1.77
CA GLY A 271 20.60 -15.96 2.91
C GLY A 271 19.18 -15.63 3.35
N CYS A 272 18.40 -14.88 2.54
CA CYS A 272 16.97 -14.71 2.76
C CYS A 272 16.21 -15.95 2.28
N PRO A 273 15.41 -16.62 3.12
CA PRO A 273 14.58 -17.74 2.69
C PRO A 273 13.58 -17.29 1.61
N SER A 274 13.47 -18.04 0.51
CA SER A 274 12.61 -17.66 -0.63
C SER A 274 11.16 -17.44 -0.23
N ASN A 275 10.63 -18.23 0.69
CA ASN A 275 9.25 -18.11 1.18
C ASN A 275 8.99 -16.86 2.05
N LYS A 276 10.01 -16.07 2.35
CA LYS A 276 9.87 -14.75 2.97
C LYS A 276 9.88 -13.60 1.96
N ILE A 277 10.28 -13.86 0.73
CA ILE A 277 10.32 -12.85 -0.34
C ILE A 277 8.94 -12.72 -0.97
N VAL A 278 8.33 -11.54 -0.81
CA VAL A 278 7.04 -11.18 -1.43
C VAL A 278 7.33 -10.23 -2.59
N LEU A 279 6.93 -10.61 -3.79
CA LEU A 279 7.32 -9.93 -5.02
C LEU A 279 6.40 -8.74 -5.30
N GLY A 280 6.97 -7.55 -5.40
CA GLY A 280 6.24 -6.31 -5.69
C GLY A 280 5.78 -6.20 -7.13
N MET A 281 4.57 -5.69 -7.33
CA MET A 281 3.95 -5.41 -8.61
C MET A 281 3.45 -3.96 -8.62
N PRO A 282 3.77 -3.16 -9.63
CA PRO A 282 3.24 -1.80 -9.72
C PRO A 282 1.80 -1.83 -10.22
N LEU A 283 0.90 -1.15 -9.54
CA LEU A 283 -0.44 -0.83 -10.04
C LEU A 283 -0.46 0.53 -10.73
N TYR A 284 0.65 0.90 -11.35
CA TYR A 284 0.83 2.14 -12.11
C TYR A 284 1.79 1.95 -13.27
N GLY A 285 1.72 2.88 -14.23
CA GLY A 285 2.67 2.97 -15.34
C GLY A 285 3.53 4.20 -15.27
N ARG A 286 4.76 4.07 -15.77
CA ARG A 286 5.71 5.16 -16.02
C ARG A 286 5.67 5.54 -17.47
N SER A 287 5.36 6.81 -17.78
CA SER A 287 5.18 7.29 -19.14
C SER A 287 6.28 8.24 -19.59
N PHE A 288 6.56 8.19 -20.91
CA PHE A 288 7.55 8.99 -21.60
C PHE A 288 6.92 9.56 -22.88
N GLU A 289 7.19 10.83 -23.16
CA GLU A 289 6.68 11.54 -24.33
C GLU A 289 7.77 11.77 -25.37
N ASN A 290 7.35 12.04 -26.60
CA ASN A 290 8.23 12.35 -27.73
C ASN A 290 9.26 11.24 -28.03
N THR A 291 8.85 9.99 -27.90
CA THR A 291 9.70 8.82 -28.15
C THR A 291 9.20 8.00 -29.34
N ASP A 292 10.09 7.19 -29.92
CA ASP A 292 9.76 6.26 -31.00
C ASP A 292 9.40 4.86 -30.48
N GLY A 293 9.23 4.70 -29.17
CA GLY A 293 8.84 3.45 -28.52
C GLY A 293 9.87 2.94 -27.51
N LEU A 294 9.89 1.63 -27.30
CA LEU A 294 10.80 0.97 -26.36
C LEU A 294 12.26 1.18 -26.79
N TYR A 295 13.13 1.49 -25.82
CA TYR A 295 14.55 1.83 -25.99
C TYR A 295 14.80 3.11 -26.81
N GLY A 296 13.76 3.88 -27.02
CA GLY A 296 13.86 5.17 -27.68
C GLY A 296 14.37 6.27 -26.75
N GLN A 297 15.02 7.26 -27.33
CA GLN A 297 15.24 8.52 -26.62
C GLN A 297 13.90 9.23 -26.41
N PHE A 298 13.81 10.02 -25.37
CA PHE A 298 12.69 10.91 -25.10
C PHE A 298 13.20 12.30 -24.73
N THR A 299 12.45 13.34 -25.09
CA THR A 299 12.90 14.73 -24.88
C THR A 299 12.47 15.30 -23.53
N ALA A 300 11.44 14.72 -22.93
CA ALA A 300 10.95 15.07 -21.62
C ALA A 300 10.18 13.91 -21.03
N PRO A 301 10.18 13.72 -19.69
CA PRO A 301 9.18 12.88 -19.06
C PRO A 301 7.80 13.43 -19.38
N SER A 302 6.78 12.57 -19.36
CA SER A 302 5.39 13.00 -19.51
C SER A 302 5.05 14.06 -18.46
N ASN A 303 4.38 15.12 -18.89
CA ASN A 303 3.83 16.13 -18.00
C ASN A 303 2.37 15.82 -17.61
N GLN A 304 1.83 14.67 -18.05
CA GLN A 304 0.52 14.17 -17.78
C GLN A 304 0.61 12.95 -16.84
N GLY A 305 -0.50 12.61 -16.23
CA GLY A 305 -0.63 11.47 -15.33
C GLY A 305 -2.04 11.40 -14.76
N SER A 306 -2.37 10.36 -14.02
CA SER A 306 -3.69 10.23 -13.41
C SER A 306 -3.96 11.31 -12.37
N TRP A 307 -2.93 11.77 -11.64
CA TRP A 307 -3.07 12.67 -10.48
C TRP A 307 -1.96 13.73 -10.44
N VAL A 308 -1.85 14.51 -11.49
CA VAL A 308 -0.83 15.58 -11.56
C VAL A 308 -1.22 16.75 -10.69
N ALA A 309 -0.41 17.07 -9.70
CA ALA A 309 -0.57 18.26 -8.88
C ALA A 309 -0.08 19.53 -9.61
N GLY A 310 -0.48 20.70 -9.12
CA GLY A 310 -0.10 21.98 -9.73
C GLY A 310 1.41 22.30 -9.68
N ASN A 311 2.19 21.58 -8.87
CA ASN A 311 3.66 21.64 -8.82
C ASN A 311 4.34 20.59 -9.73
N GLY A 312 3.57 19.77 -10.45
CA GLY A 312 4.06 18.71 -11.32
C GLY A 312 4.22 17.35 -10.65
N ASP A 313 3.96 17.22 -9.34
CA ASP A 313 3.98 15.92 -8.66
C ASP A 313 2.98 14.97 -9.32
N GLY A 314 3.36 13.71 -9.48
CA GLY A 314 2.56 12.69 -10.18
C GLY A 314 2.65 12.74 -11.71
N ALA A 315 3.39 13.67 -12.28
CA ALA A 315 3.65 13.71 -13.73
C ALA A 315 4.43 12.45 -14.16
N GLY A 316 4.04 11.89 -15.30
CA GLY A 316 4.62 10.64 -15.80
C GLY A 316 4.11 9.38 -15.10
N VAL A 317 3.13 9.47 -14.20
CA VAL A 317 2.57 8.32 -13.48
C VAL A 317 1.08 8.15 -13.78
N TRP A 318 0.71 7.00 -14.31
CA TRP A 318 -0.67 6.65 -14.64
C TRP A 318 -1.15 5.48 -13.79
N ASP A 319 -2.33 5.58 -13.17
CA ASP A 319 -2.97 4.45 -12.52
C ASP A 319 -3.16 3.30 -13.52
N PHE A 320 -2.94 2.08 -13.10
CA PHE A 320 -3.13 0.88 -13.93
C PHE A 320 -4.54 0.82 -14.53
N LYS A 321 -5.56 1.19 -13.78
CA LYS A 321 -6.97 1.24 -14.26
C LYS A 321 -7.20 2.17 -15.44
N ALA A 322 -6.30 3.11 -15.70
CA ALA A 322 -6.35 4.04 -16.83
C ALA A 322 -5.56 3.53 -18.07
N LEU A 323 -4.88 2.39 -17.95
CA LEU A 323 -4.00 1.86 -18.99
C LEU A 323 -4.62 0.66 -19.71
N PRO A 324 -4.31 0.48 -21.03
CA PRO A 324 -3.53 1.38 -21.88
C PRO A 324 -4.27 2.70 -22.14
N LEU A 325 -3.51 3.78 -22.38
CA LEU A 325 -4.08 5.07 -22.74
C LEU A 325 -4.87 4.99 -24.06
N PRO A 326 -5.86 5.87 -24.29
CA PRO A 326 -6.64 5.87 -25.53
C PRO A 326 -5.75 5.93 -26.77
N GLY A 327 -5.98 5.03 -27.73
CA GLY A 327 -5.21 4.93 -28.97
C GLY A 327 -3.86 4.22 -28.85
N ALA A 328 -3.44 3.86 -27.64
CA ALA A 328 -2.21 3.07 -27.45
C ALA A 328 -2.47 1.57 -27.64
N VAL A 329 -1.49 0.88 -28.18
CA VAL A 329 -1.46 -0.60 -28.29
C VAL A 329 -0.66 -1.16 -27.13
N GLU A 330 -1.22 -2.17 -26.44
CA GLU A 330 -0.54 -2.91 -25.36
C GLU A 330 0.34 -4.01 -25.97
N TYR A 331 1.58 -4.10 -25.48
CA TYR A 331 2.58 -5.10 -25.90
C TYR A 331 3.04 -5.89 -24.68
N TYR A 332 3.33 -7.15 -24.87
CA TYR A 332 3.93 -8.03 -23.89
C TYR A 332 5.18 -8.69 -24.45
N ASP A 333 6.31 -8.44 -23.80
CA ASP A 333 7.59 -9.10 -24.08
C ASP A 333 7.68 -10.39 -23.29
N THR A 334 7.54 -11.53 -23.97
CA THR A 334 7.57 -12.86 -23.36
C THR A 334 8.97 -13.27 -22.91
N LYS A 335 10.05 -12.68 -23.46
CA LYS A 335 11.43 -12.96 -23.08
C LYS A 335 11.79 -12.26 -21.79
N LEU A 336 11.41 -11.00 -21.66
CA LEU A 336 11.70 -10.18 -20.47
C LEU A 336 10.62 -10.31 -19.40
N VAL A 337 9.46 -10.87 -19.74
CA VAL A 337 8.25 -10.88 -18.91
C VAL A 337 7.94 -9.46 -18.43
N ALA A 338 7.70 -8.57 -19.40
CA ALA A 338 7.44 -7.17 -19.17
C ALA A 338 6.38 -6.65 -20.14
N ALA A 339 5.62 -5.64 -19.74
CA ALA A 339 4.58 -5.08 -20.57
C ALA A 339 4.75 -3.55 -20.72
N TYR A 340 4.24 -3.05 -21.83
CA TYR A 340 4.15 -1.62 -22.10
C TYR A 340 3.04 -1.33 -23.08
N SER A 341 2.66 -0.07 -23.20
CA SER A 341 1.85 0.40 -24.32
C SER A 341 2.54 1.53 -25.05
N TYR A 342 2.24 1.65 -26.35
CA TYR A 342 2.77 2.70 -27.19
C TYR A 342 1.69 3.25 -28.11
N ASN A 343 1.61 4.58 -28.19
CA ASN A 343 0.77 5.29 -29.13
C ASN A 343 1.68 6.05 -30.13
N PRO A 344 1.74 5.64 -31.42
CA PRO A 344 2.59 6.28 -32.40
C PRO A 344 2.13 7.70 -32.80
N ASP A 345 0.83 8.00 -32.68
CA ASP A 345 0.30 9.31 -33.04
C ASP A 345 0.69 10.38 -32.00
N THR A 346 0.64 10.04 -30.73
CA THR A 346 1.05 10.92 -29.61
C THR A 346 2.52 10.74 -29.24
N ARG A 347 3.18 9.72 -29.77
CA ARG A 347 4.55 9.31 -29.44
C ARG A 347 4.76 9.12 -27.93
N THR A 348 3.75 8.51 -27.28
CA THR A 348 3.73 8.25 -25.84
C THR A 348 3.96 6.77 -25.57
N PHE A 349 4.97 6.46 -24.79
CA PHE A 349 5.29 5.13 -24.28
C PHE A 349 4.96 5.06 -22.80
N VAL A 350 4.35 3.95 -22.35
CA VAL A 350 4.07 3.70 -20.93
C VAL A 350 4.48 2.28 -20.59
N SER A 351 5.38 2.11 -19.61
CA SER A 351 5.72 0.80 -19.05
C SER A 351 4.89 0.53 -17.80
N TYR A 352 4.28 -0.65 -17.70
CA TYR A 352 3.43 -1.06 -16.58
C TYR A 352 3.27 -2.58 -16.52
N GLU A 353 2.62 -3.09 -15.45
CA GLU A 353 2.28 -4.50 -15.32
C GLU A 353 0.97 -4.79 -16.08
N SER A 354 0.95 -5.81 -16.92
CA SER A 354 -0.27 -6.28 -17.60
C SER A 354 -0.76 -7.58 -17.00
N PRO A 355 -2.01 -8.01 -17.27
CA PRO A 355 -2.48 -9.34 -16.87
C PRO A 355 -1.57 -10.48 -17.35
N SER A 356 -0.98 -10.37 -18.55
CA SER A 356 -0.09 -11.41 -19.10
C SER A 356 1.27 -11.44 -18.41
N SER A 357 1.88 -10.27 -18.12
CA SER A 357 3.15 -10.23 -17.38
C SER A 357 2.95 -10.66 -15.93
N LEU A 358 1.83 -10.29 -15.31
CA LEU A 358 1.49 -10.76 -13.98
C LEU A 358 1.34 -12.29 -13.94
N GLU A 359 0.62 -12.92 -14.88
CA GLU A 359 0.46 -14.36 -14.94
C GLU A 359 1.80 -15.09 -14.91
N ALA A 360 2.75 -14.63 -15.73
CA ALA A 360 4.11 -15.21 -15.75
C ALA A 360 4.86 -14.96 -14.43
N LYS A 361 4.70 -13.80 -13.80
CA LYS A 361 5.30 -13.51 -12.48
C LYS A 361 4.67 -14.34 -11.35
N LEU A 362 3.38 -14.62 -11.41
CA LEU A 362 2.72 -15.53 -10.46
C LEU A 362 3.23 -16.97 -10.62
N ALA A 363 3.46 -17.42 -11.86
CA ALA A 363 4.11 -18.70 -12.13
C ALA A 363 5.55 -18.73 -11.59
N TYR A 364 6.31 -17.63 -11.73
CA TYR A 364 7.65 -17.47 -11.16
C TYR A 364 7.63 -17.56 -9.62
N ILE A 365 6.66 -16.91 -8.96
CA ILE A 365 6.47 -17.00 -7.50
C ILE A 365 6.31 -18.46 -7.07
N HIS A 366 5.47 -19.24 -7.76
CA HIS A 366 5.28 -20.67 -7.47
C HIS A 366 6.56 -21.49 -7.72
N GLN A 367 7.22 -21.28 -8.88
CA GLN A 367 8.43 -21.99 -9.27
C GLN A 367 9.56 -21.81 -8.26
N HIS A 368 9.78 -20.58 -7.79
CA HIS A 368 10.85 -20.23 -6.86
C HIS A 368 10.42 -20.32 -5.40
N LYS A 369 9.18 -20.76 -5.13
CA LYS A 369 8.59 -20.88 -3.79
C LYS A 369 8.71 -19.57 -2.99
N LEU A 370 8.40 -18.46 -3.63
CA LEU A 370 8.39 -17.15 -2.98
C LEU A 370 7.18 -17.04 -2.04
N GLY A 371 7.21 -16.03 -1.16
CA GLY A 371 6.20 -15.79 -0.13
C GLY A 371 4.86 -15.24 -0.64
N GLY A 372 4.81 -14.71 -1.86
CA GLY A 372 3.59 -14.15 -2.43
C GLY A 372 3.82 -12.94 -3.32
N ALA A 373 2.78 -12.14 -3.51
CA ALA A 373 2.78 -10.91 -4.30
C ALA A 373 2.42 -9.70 -3.43
N MET A 374 3.01 -8.54 -3.72
CA MET A 374 2.70 -7.26 -3.11
C MET A 374 2.34 -6.24 -4.18
N PHE A 375 1.46 -5.29 -3.87
CA PHE A 375 0.96 -4.29 -4.81
C PHE A 375 1.09 -2.87 -4.26
N TRP A 376 1.71 -1.99 -5.04
CA TRP A 376 1.74 -0.55 -4.84
C TRP A 376 0.98 0.16 -5.98
N ALA A 377 -0.23 0.78 -5.77
CA ALA A 377 -1.04 0.73 -4.58
C ALA A 377 -2.50 0.43 -4.96
N GLY A 378 -3.26 -0.08 -3.99
CA GLY A 378 -4.56 -0.71 -4.24
C GLY A 378 -5.63 0.15 -4.90
N ASP A 379 -5.60 1.47 -4.72
CA ASP A 379 -6.54 2.41 -5.34
C ASP A 379 -6.37 2.54 -6.86
N ALA A 380 -5.23 2.14 -7.39
CA ALA A 380 -4.90 2.25 -8.81
C ALA A 380 -5.20 0.98 -9.61
N ASP A 381 -5.60 -0.13 -8.97
CA ASP A 381 -6.02 -1.35 -9.68
C ASP A 381 -7.31 -1.14 -10.47
N ALA A 382 -7.54 -1.98 -11.46
CA ALA A 382 -8.83 -2.06 -12.12
C ALA A 382 -9.91 -2.53 -11.13
N PRO A 383 -11.20 -2.23 -11.38
CA PRO A 383 -12.28 -2.59 -10.46
C PRO A 383 -12.24 -4.05 -10.03
N ALA A 384 -12.46 -4.31 -8.75
CA ALA A 384 -12.44 -5.63 -8.17
C ALA A 384 -13.40 -6.57 -8.91
N GLY A 385 -12.92 -7.78 -9.22
CA GLY A 385 -13.67 -8.77 -10.00
C GLY A 385 -13.67 -8.56 -11.51
N SER A 386 -13.12 -7.45 -12.02
CA SER A 386 -12.91 -7.29 -13.46
C SER A 386 -11.79 -8.20 -13.97
N ALA A 387 -11.82 -8.55 -15.26
CA ALA A 387 -10.79 -9.37 -15.90
C ALA A 387 -9.41 -8.69 -15.93
N ARG A 388 -9.34 -7.38 -15.74
CA ARG A 388 -8.08 -6.63 -15.69
C ARG A 388 -7.55 -6.43 -14.28
N SER A 389 -8.32 -6.66 -13.20
CA SER A 389 -7.82 -6.48 -11.83
C SER A 389 -6.69 -7.45 -11.53
N LEU A 390 -5.50 -6.91 -11.28
CA LEU A 390 -4.29 -7.69 -10.98
C LEU A 390 -4.39 -8.37 -9.61
N ILE A 391 -5.02 -7.72 -8.64
CA ILE A 391 -5.30 -8.28 -7.31
C ILE A 391 -6.28 -9.46 -7.45
N THR A 392 -7.35 -9.32 -8.25
CA THR A 392 -8.30 -10.42 -8.50
C THR A 392 -7.65 -11.60 -9.20
N GLN A 393 -6.81 -11.34 -10.21
CA GLN A 393 -6.07 -12.39 -10.92
C GLN A 393 -5.14 -13.14 -9.97
N THR A 394 -4.42 -12.42 -9.11
CA THR A 394 -3.53 -13.03 -8.10
C THR A 394 -4.31 -13.95 -7.15
N PHE A 395 -5.43 -13.48 -6.61
CA PHE A 395 -6.30 -14.29 -5.75
C PHE A 395 -6.78 -15.57 -6.47
N THR A 396 -7.19 -15.45 -7.74
CA THR A 396 -7.68 -16.57 -8.53
C THR A 396 -6.57 -17.59 -8.80
N THR A 397 -5.37 -17.11 -9.16
CA THR A 397 -4.21 -17.97 -9.49
C THR A 397 -3.66 -18.67 -8.25
N PHE A 398 -3.52 -17.97 -7.13
CA PHE A 398 -3.05 -18.59 -5.89
C PHE A 398 -4.06 -19.57 -5.31
N GLY A 399 -5.36 -19.26 -5.44
CA GLY A 399 -6.44 -20.04 -4.82
C GLY A 399 -6.50 -19.80 -3.31
N LYS A 400 -7.68 -19.52 -2.81
CA LYS A 400 -7.91 -19.12 -1.41
C LYS A 400 -7.26 -20.08 -0.40
N ASP A 401 -7.34 -21.39 -0.64
CA ASP A 401 -6.83 -22.39 0.30
C ASP A 401 -5.29 -22.43 0.38
N ASN A 402 -4.60 -21.82 -0.58
CA ASN A 402 -3.14 -21.71 -0.60
C ASN A 402 -2.67 -20.35 -0.07
N MET A 403 -3.58 -19.43 0.22
CA MET A 403 -3.26 -18.09 0.69
C MET A 403 -3.23 -18.01 2.22
N ASP A 404 -2.47 -17.02 2.71
CA ASP A 404 -2.19 -16.80 4.13
C ASP A 404 -3.34 -16.05 4.84
N PHE A 405 -4.56 -16.57 4.74
CA PHE A 405 -5.73 -16.05 5.45
C PHE A 405 -5.77 -16.55 6.90
N HIS A 406 -4.81 -16.13 7.72
CA HIS A 406 -4.84 -16.39 9.15
C HIS A 406 -5.67 -15.34 9.90
N GLU A 407 -6.32 -15.78 10.97
CA GLU A 407 -7.22 -14.91 11.74
C GLU A 407 -6.48 -13.68 12.29
N ASN A 408 -7.03 -12.50 12.01
CA ASN A 408 -6.54 -11.23 12.54
C ASN A 408 -6.90 -11.07 14.03
N ASN A 409 -6.15 -10.24 14.75
CA ASN A 409 -6.45 -9.94 16.15
C ASN A 409 -7.57 -8.88 16.26
N LEU A 410 -8.47 -9.07 17.23
CA LEU A 410 -9.49 -8.06 17.62
C LEU A 410 -9.40 -7.70 19.10
N GLU A 411 -8.45 -8.26 19.83
CA GLU A 411 -8.30 -8.04 21.27
C GLU A 411 -7.17 -7.06 21.56
N TYR A 412 -7.54 -5.83 21.88
CA TYR A 412 -6.62 -4.74 22.23
C TYR A 412 -7.06 -4.07 23.53
N PRO A 413 -6.94 -4.77 24.69
CA PRO A 413 -7.49 -4.30 25.96
C PRO A 413 -6.85 -3.01 26.48
N THR A 414 -5.64 -2.69 26.02
CA THR A 414 -4.89 -1.48 26.40
C THR A 414 -5.14 -0.28 25.48
N SER A 415 -5.90 -0.46 24.39
CA SER A 415 -6.19 0.64 23.48
C SER A 415 -6.83 1.83 24.16
N GLN A 416 -6.37 3.02 23.85
CA GLN A 416 -7.00 4.24 24.33
C GLN A 416 -8.37 4.49 23.69
N TYR A 417 -8.71 3.83 22.57
CA TYR A 417 -9.95 4.02 21.83
C TYR A 417 -11.01 2.97 22.22
N ASP A 418 -12.19 3.45 22.58
CA ASP A 418 -13.28 2.60 23.07
C ASP A 418 -13.76 1.58 22.04
N ASN A 419 -13.87 1.98 20.77
CA ASN A 419 -14.31 1.09 19.69
C ASN A 419 -13.26 0.06 19.27
N ILE A 420 -11.99 0.27 19.60
CA ILE A 420 -10.90 -0.72 19.42
C ILE A 420 -10.88 -1.66 20.62
N ARG A 421 -10.84 -1.11 21.84
CA ARG A 421 -10.79 -1.89 23.10
C ARG A 421 -11.96 -2.86 23.25
N ASN A 422 -13.14 -2.48 22.78
CA ASN A 422 -14.36 -3.27 22.87
C ASN A 422 -14.68 -4.06 21.59
N SER A 423 -13.72 -4.23 20.70
CA SER A 423 -13.93 -4.88 19.39
C SER A 423 -14.45 -6.31 19.49
N SER A 424 -14.01 -7.08 20.49
CA SER A 424 -14.39 -8.48 20.72
C SER A 424 -15.79 -8.65 21.33
N ILE A 425 -16.34 -7.63 22.02
CA ILE A 425 -17.59 -7.76 22.79
C ILE A 425 -18.83 -7.86 21.88
N VAL A 426 -18.75 -7.37 20.62
CA VAL A 426 -19.90 -7.33 19.70
C VAL A 426 -20.25 -8.71 19.12
N GLN A 427 -19.36 -9.71 19.22
CA GLN A 427 -19.62 -11.06 18.67
C GLN A 427 -20.57 -11.90 19.51
N SER A 428 -20.80 -11.57 20.79
CA SER A 428 -21.65 -12.36 21.68
C SER A 428 -23.14 -12.00 21.69
N SER A 429 -23.55 -10.94 20.95
CA SER A 429 -24.94 -10.44 20.97
C SER A 429 -25.77 -10.65 19.71
N THR A 430 -25.25 -11.33 18.68
CA THR A 430 -25.96 -11.57 17.40
C THR A 430 -26.38 -13.00 17.16
N SER A 431 -26.62 -13.80 18.21
CA SER A 431 -27.43 -15.01 18.09
C SER A 431 -28.90 -14.70 18.45
N VAL A 432 -29.56 -13.84 17.66
CA VAL A 432 -31.00 -13.68 17.70
C VAL A 432 -31.62 -14.49 16.57
N SER A 433 -32.29 -15.54 16.97
CA SER A 433 -33.23 -16.38 16.23
C SER A 433 -33.92 -15.71 15.06
N SER A 434 -33.69 -16.21 13.86
CA SER A 434 -34.49 -15.89 12.68
C SER A 434 -35.78 -16.71 12.70
N THR A 435 -36.87 -16.15 13.26
CA THR A 435 -38.22 -16.59 12.92
C THR A 435 -38.60 -15.92 11.59
N ALA A 436 -38.70 -16.74 10.58
CA ALA A 436 -39.18 -16.32 9.25
C ALA A 436 -40.63 -15.85 9.35
N SER A 437 -40.85 -14.56 9.02
CA SER A 437 -42.17 -14.04 8.70
C SER A 437 -42.24 -13.77 7.20
N THR A 438 -43.01 -14.57 6.52
CA THR A 438 -43.35 -14.41 5.11
C THR A 438 -44.35 -13.27 4.94
N THR A 439 -43.87 -12.13 4.43
CA THR A 439 -44.76 -11.10 3.88
C THR A 439 -44.37 -10.79 2.44
N LYS A 440 -45.38 -10.91 1.58
CA LYS A 440 -45.37 -10.70 0.14
C LYS A 440 -44.99 -9.25 -0.22
N PRO A 441 -44.14 -9.01 -1.23
CA PRO A 441 -43.80 -7.63 -1.62
C PRO A 441 -44.93 -6.91 -2.34
N PRO A 442 -45.08 -5.57 -2.17
CA PRO A 442 -46.03 -4.76 -2.94
C PRO A 442 -45.55 -4.52 -4.38
N PRO A 443 -46.50 -4.20 -5.32
CA PRO A 443 -46.16 -4.10 -6.73
C PRO A 443 -45.37 -2.84 -7.09
N ALA A 444 -44.50 -2.97 -8.08
CA ALA A 444 -43.59 -1.94 -8.59
C ALA A 444 -44.37 -0.76 -9.21
N ALA A 445 -43.91 0.46 -8.89
CA ALA A 445 -44.35 1.70 -9.55
C ALA A 445 -43.59 1.92 -10.89
N PRO A 446 -44.20 2.59 -11.87
CA PRO A 446 -43.64 2.68 -13.22
C PRO A 446 -42.41 3.59 -13.31
N GLN A 447 -41.42 3.12 -14.03
CA GLN A 447 -40.18 3.85 -14.36
C GLN A 447 -40.47 5.05 -15.27
N ARG A 448 -39.97 6.20 -14.86
CA ARG A 448 -39.97 7.43 -15.69
C ARG A 448 -38.67 7.47 -16.48
N ALA A 449 -38.77 7.75 -17.79
CA ALA A 449 -37.64 7.88 -18.71
C ALA A 449 -36.67 9.01 -18.31
N PRO A 450 -35.37 8.90 -18.62
CA PRO A 450 -34.37 9.90 -18.26
C PRO A 450 -34.52 11.17 -19.12
N ALA A 451 -34.59 12.32 -18.47
CA ALA A 451 -34.53 13.62 -19.09
C ALA A 451 -33.08 13.96 -19.48
N THR A 452 -32.88 14.30 -20.74
CA THR A 452 -31.64 14.84 -21.31
C THR A 452 -31.30 16.18 -20.62
N MET A 453 -30.19 16.23 -19.92
CA MET A 453 -29.65 17.49 -19.39
C MET A 453 -28.75 18.17 -20.42
N ALA A 454 -29.04 19.43 -20.69
CA ALA A 454 -28.23 20.34 -21.49
C ALA A 454 -26.91 20.70 -20.72
N PRO A 455 -25.82 21.05 -21.43
CA PRO A 455 -24.55 21.36 -20.75
C PRO A 455 -24.62 22.66 -19.98
N LEU A 456 -24.33 22.59 -18.69
CA LEU A 456 -24.17 23.76 -17.81
C LEU A 456 -22.78 24.40 -18.06
N THR A 457 -22.84 25.63 -18.58
CA THR A 457 -21.65 26.49 -18.66
C THR A 457 -21.24 26.90 -17.26
N VAL A 458 -20.08 26.44 -16.80
CA VAL A 458 -19.50 26.84 -15.51
C VAL A 458 -18.85 28.19 -15.68
N THR A 459 -19.52 29.24 -15.20
CA THR A 459 -18.92 30.56 -15.00
C THR A 459 -18.16 30.53 -13.67
N SER A 460 -16.85 30.64 -13.74
CA SER A 460 -15.93 30.76 -12.58
C SER A 460 -16.23 32.08 -11.84
N THR A 461 -16.97 32.01 -10.74
CA THR A 461 -17.11 33.11 -9.79
C THR A 461 -16.15 32.91 -8.61
N THR A 462 -15.19 33.80 -8.48
CA THR A 462 -14.24 33.88 -7.38
C THR A 462 -15.00 34.26 -6.08
N THR A 463 -15.22 33.31 -5.19
CA THR A 463 -15.89 33.58 -3.91
C THR A 463 -14.85 34.00 -2.84
N THR A 464 -14.75 35.30 -2.60
CA THR A 464 -14.23 35.86 -1.35
C THR A 464 -15.33 35.81 -0.29
N GLY A 465 -15.03 35.28 0.89
CA GLY A 465 -16.01 35.16 1.98
C GLY A 465 -16.51 36.52 2.47
N THR A 466 -17.81 36.58 2.76
CA THR A 466 -18.44 37.72 3.41
C THR A 466 -18.06 37.78 4.90
N PHE A 467 -18.16 38.94 5.57
CA PHE A 467 -17.85 39.12 6.97
C PHE A 467 -18.56 38.08 7.89
N SER A 468 -19.80 37.74 7.57
CA SER A 468 -20.58 36.72 8.32
C SER A 468 -20.06 35.28 8.15
N GLN A 469 -19.45 34.98 7.04
CA GLN A 469 -18.88 33.63 6.77
C GLN A 469 -17.54 33.45 7.46
N CYS A 470 -16.77 34.51 7.61
CA CYS A 470 -15.43 34.50 8.18
C CYS A 470 -15.39 34.52 9.70
N ASP A 471 -16.47 34.93 10.37
CA ASP A 471 -16.60 34.94 11.82
C ASP A 471 -15.40 35.67 12.52
N GLY A 472 -14.94 36.77 11.95
CA GLY A 472 -13.79 37.54 12.45
C GLY A 472 -12.41 36.93 12.17
N LYS A 473 -12.30 35.80 11.50
CA LYS A 473 -11.03 35.16 11.13
C LYS A 473 -10.45 35.82 9.89
N ARG A 474 -9.10 35.96 9.87
CA ARG A 474 -8.37 36.59 8.76
C ARG A 474 -7.24 35.73 8.25
N ASN A 475 -6.88 35.89 6.99
CA ASN A 475 -5.82 35.13 6.31
C ASN A 475 -5.95 33.63 6.53
N SER A 476 -7.17 33.10 6.46
CA SER A 476 -7.45 31.70 6.75
C SER A 476 -8.55 31.14 5.87
N CYS A 477 -8.48 29.83 5.64
CA CYS A 477 -9.53 29.06 5.00
C CYS A 477 -10.57 28.67 6.07
N VAL A 478 -11.84 28.94 5.82
CA VAL A 478 -12.91 28.70 6.79
C VAL A 478 -14.00 27.85 6.16
N TRP A 479 -14.46 26.87 6.90
CA TRP A 479 -15.69 26.14 6.54
C TRP A 479 -16.91 26.92 7.07
N PRO A 480 -17.71 27.53 6.19
CA PRO A 480 -18.77 28.45 6.60
C PRO A 480 -19.82 27.87 7.53
N LEU A 481 -20.11 26.54 7.40
CA LEU A 481 -21.12 25.85 8.21
C LEU A 481 -20.68 25.67 9.66
N THR A 482 -19.41 25.32 9.90
CA THR A 482 -18.89 25.03 11.25
C THR A 482 -18.07 26.17 11.84
N LYS A 483 -17.72 27.17 11.04
CA LYS A 483 -16.81 28.27 11.38
C LYS A 483 -15.39 27.78 11.74
N GLN A 484 -15.06 26.58 11.36
CA GLN A 484 -13.77 25.97 11.62
C GLN A 484 -12.72 26.49 10.62
N VAL A 485 -11.53 26.84 11.12
CA VAL A 485 -10.36 27.12 10.28
C VAL A 485 -9.75 25.80 9.85
N VAL A 486 -9.52 25.65 8.56
CA VAL A 486 -8.86 24.50 7.96
C VAL A 486 -7.46 24.89 7.45
N PRO A 487 -6.46 24.01 7.48
CA PRO A 487 -5.06 24.37 7.23
C PRO A 487 -4.74 24.47 5.72
N TYR A 488 -5.59 25.15 4.96
CA TYR A 488 -5.37 25.37 3.53
C TYR A 488 -4.81 26.76 3.25
N GLN A 489 -3.88 26.84 2.29
CA GLN A 489 -3.42 28.09 1.73
C GLN A 489 -4.51 28.74 0.86
N GLN A 490 -4.38 30.04 0.59
CA GLN A 490 -5.41 30.79 -0.13
C GLN A 490 -5.82 30.16 -1.47
N ARG A 491 -4.85 29.64 -2.23
CA ARG A 491 -5.10 28.99 -3.53
C ARG A 491 -5.94 27.74 -3.38
N ASP A 492 -5.59 26.89 -2.42
CA ASP A 492 -6.21 25.60 -2.22
C ASP A 492 -7.60 25.73 -1.60
N CYS A 493 -7.76 26.70 -0.68
CA CYS A 493 -9.06 27.07 -0.12
C CYS A 493 -10.07 27.47 -1.21
N LYS A 494 -9.64 28.24 -2.20
CA LYS A 494 -10.48 28.70 -3.31
C LYS A 494 -10.81 27.60 -4.32
N ALA A 495 -10.05 26.50 -4.31
CA ALA A 495 -10.31 25.35 -5.19
C ALA A 495 -11.49 24.49 -4.71
N PHE A 496 -11.90 24.61 -3.46
CA PHE A 496 -12.98 23.83 -2.87
C PHE A 496 -14.25 24.69 -2.72
N ALA A 497 -15.33 24.29 -3.38
CA ALA A 497 -16.62 25.01 -3.33
C ALA A 497 -17.24 25.08 -1.92
N ALA A 498 -16.85 24.19 -1.00
CA ALA A 498 -17.35 24.14 0.37
C ALA A 498 -16.66 25.12 1.34
N PHE A 499 -15.51 25.68 0.97
CA PHE A 499 -14.73 26.58 1.82
C PHE A 499 -14.74 28.01 1.31
N VAL A 500 -14.47 28.96 2.21
CA VAL A 500 -14.27 30.36 1.86
C VAL A 500 -12.92 30.84 2.35
N TRP A 501 -12.22 31.58 1.54
CA TRP A 501 -11.02 32.30 1.98
C TRP A 501 -11.40 33.60 2.64
N CYS A 502 -10.94 33.78 3.85
CA CYS A 502 -11.14 34.97 4.65
C CYS A 502 -9.87 35.81 4.60
N PRO A 503 -9.88 36.94 3.84
CA PRO A 503 -8.71 37.78 3.67
C PRO A 503 -8.26 38.52 4.93
#